data_3bc8798c2ccadb7c86091df670eaad6a
#
_entry.id   3bc8798c2ccadb7c86091df670eaad6a
#
_cell.length_a   1.000
_cell.length_b   1.000
_cell.length_c   1.000
_cell.angle_alpha   90.00
_cell.angle_beta   90.00
_cell.angle_gamma   90.00
#
_symmetry.space_group_name_H-M   'P 1'
#
loop_
_entity.id
_entity.type
_entity.pdbx_description
1 polymer ?
#
loop_
_entity_poly.entity_id
_entity_poly.type
_entity_poly.pdbx_seq_one_letter_code
_entity_poly.pdbx_strand_id
1 'polypeptide(L)'
;MRIVLVLMLALLPAVTTAASAASSWEQIRTRGVLRIGTTGDYAPYSVFDARHGAYVGADIALARRLALELGLRAEFVPTTWKSLLADAGDGNFDVAVGGISITPERERTQLFSQSFSTDFKVPLTRCGEERQFDTQAEINRPETRLVENPGGTNEQFARAQFPAASLTIHVDNRTVFDEIVARRADVMITDSVEAQLQAASGQGLCQAKASAKWAPARKGIMLAPDPALRLQINRALDRMDMTHTYARLRAQWMENARLAGSPQSPPAQLARLIDLRLALMTEVARWKWNRKAPIEDLPRERSQMESLRGRGIALGIEPGLVAKIFAAQVNAAKVMQTELFERWKREDIDQFAGVLDLEKDLRPQIDSVTAEILGALAKWDGHASTRDSLGALTTQAVSEGAVNTALQPLIQGAG
;
A
#
# COMPACT_ATOMS: atom_id res chain seq x y z
N MET A 1 11.27 -65.39 55.93
CA MET A 1 10.59 -64.07 55.90
C MET A 1 11.18 -63.29 54.73
N ARG A 2 10.50 -63.30 53.55
CA ARG A 2 10.98 -62.64 52.33
C ARG A 2 10.28 -61.29 52.25
N ILE A 3 11.06 -60.20 52.28
CA ILE A 3 10.58 -58.84 52.13
C ILE A 3 10.52 -58.58 50.63
N VAL A 4 9.30 -58.30 50.08
CA VAL A 4 9.07 -57.88 48.71
C VAL A 4 9.10 -56.34 48.72
N LEU A 5 10.10 -55.74 48.04
CA LEU A 5 10.25 -54.33 47.88
C LEU A 5 9.42 -53.94 46.61
N VAL A 6 8.28 -53.24 46.77
CA VAL A 6 7.48 -52.73 45.68
C VAL A 6 8.02 -51.38 45.34
N LEU A 7 8.66 -51.26 44.17
CA LEU A 7 9.08 -49.96 43.55
C LEU A 7 7.86 -49.28 42.93
N MET A 8 7.33 -48.25 43.56
CA MET A 8 6.35 -47.36 42.92
C MET A 8 7.07 -46.40 41.97
N LEU A 9 6.90 -46.64 40.66
CA LEU A 9 7.36 -45.73 39.62
C LEU A 9 6.32 -44.58 39.52
N ALA A 10 6.66 -43.40 40.02
CA ALA A 10 5.84 -42.21 39.87
C ALA A 10 5.95 -41.69 38.42
N LEU A 11 4.92 -41.91 37.61
CA LEU A 11 4.76 -41.21 36.33
C LEU A 11 4.43 -39.73 36.60
N LEU A 12 5.41 -38.86 36.44
CA LEU A 12 5.18 -37.41 36.33
C LEU A 12 4.54 -37.12 34.97
N PRO A 13 3.36 -36.46 34.90
CA PRO A 13 2.83 -36.02 33.61
C PRO A 13 3.76 -34.94 33.03
N ALA A 14 4.30 -35.21 31.85
CA ALA A 14 4.97 -34.18 31.06
C ALA A 14 3.92 -33.14 30.65
N VAL A 15 3.91 -32.02 31.34
CA VAL A 15 3.16 -30.83 30.91
C VAL A 15 3.87 -30.29 29.66
N THR A 16 3.42 -30.75 28.50
CA THR A 16 3.76 -30.09 27.24
C THR A 16 3.04 -28.74 27.21
N THR A 17 3.72 -27.68 27.64
CA THR A 17 3.32 -26.32 27.33
C THR A 17 3.39 -26.21 25.82
N ALA A 18 2.23 -26.23 25.16
CA ALA A 18 2.11 -25.75 23.78
C ALA A 18 2.55 -24.28 23.81
N ALA A 19 3.82 -24.04 23.46
CA ALA A 19 4.31 -22.68 23.22
C ALA A 19 3.48 -22.14 22.08
N SER A 20 2.64 -21.17 22.36
CA SER A 20 1.96 -20.35 21.36
C SER A 20 3.04 -19.87 20.38
N ALA A 21 2.89 -20.22 19.12
CA ALA A 21 3.90 -20.02 18.08
C ALA A 21 3.93 -18.56 17.59
N ALA A 22 4.09 -17.61 18.51
CA ALA A 22 4.46 -16.26 18.13
C ALA A 22 5.86 -16.31 17.49
N SER A 23 5.99 -15.86 16.23
CA SER A 23 7.28 -15.85 15.54
C SER A 23 8.24 -14.94 16.27
N SER A 24 9.30 -15.49 16.86
CA SER A 24 10.38 -14.69 17.42
C SER A 24 11.17 -14.00 16.30
N TRP A 25 11.81 -12.87 16.62
CA TRP A 25 12.72 -12.19 15.67
C TRP A 25 13.73 -13.17 15.05
N GLU A 26 14.31 -14.09 15.84
CA GLU A 26 15.26 -15.09 15.34
C GLU A 26 14.65 -16.05 14.33
N GLN A 27 13.41 -16.49 14.54
CA GLN A 27 12.70 -17.35 13.58
C GLN A 27 12.41 -16.59 12.27
N ILE A 28 11.98 -15.32 12.35
CA ILE A 28 11.76 -14.45 11.19
C ILE A 28 13.06 -14.29 10.40
N ARG A 29 14.16 -13.98 11.09
CA ARG A 29 15.49 -13.80 10.50
C ARG A 29 15.98 -15.06 9.80
N THR A 30 15.84 -16.21 10.46
CA THR A 30 16.25 -17.52 9.91
C THR A 30 15.43 -17.89 8.68
N ARG A 31 14.12 -17.62 8.70
CA ARG A 31 13.21 -17.84 7.56
C ARG A 31 13.50 -16.91 6.39
N GLY A 32 14.10 -15.74 6.62
CA GLY A 32 14.37 -14.72 5.60
C GLY A 32 13.12 -14.02 5.05
N VAL A 33 11.98 -14.19 5.70
CA VAL A 33 10.68 -13.68 5.26
C VAL A 33 9.98 -12.98 6.41
N LEU A 34 9.49 -11.76 6.16
CA LEU A 34 8.56 -11.02 7.02
C LEU A 34 7.15 -11.22 6.49
N ARG A 35 6.32 -11.97 7.24
CA ARG A 35 4.89 -12.15 6.93
C ARG A 35 4.13 -10.93 7.45
N ILE A 36 3.38 -10.29 6.57
CA ILE A 36 2.77 -8.98 6.80
C ILE A 36 1.26 -9.10 6.61
N GLY A 37 0.50 -9.09 7.70
CA GLY A 37 -0.96 -9.07 7.69
C GLY A 37 -1.48 -7.72 7.15
N THR A 38 -2.50 -7.76 6.29
CA THR A 38 -3.15 -6.56 5.79
C THR A 38 -4.55 -6.85 5.28
N THR A 39 -5.46 -5.87 5.43
CA THR A 39 -6.88 -6.05 5.06
C THR A 39 -7.14 -5.82 3.56
N GLY A 40 -6.36 -4.94 2.93
CA GLY A 40 -6.50 -4.65 1.50
C GLY A 40 -7.77 -3.91 1.08
N ASP A 41 -8.43 -3.26 2.03
CA ASP A 41 -9.73 -2.58 1.84
C ASP A 41 -9.75 -1.14 2.39
N TYR A 42 -8.57 -0.56 2.69
CA TYR A 42 -8.46 0.72 3.36
C TYR A 42 -7.51 1.69 2.64
N ALA A 43 -8.01 2.35 1.60
CA ALA A 43 -7.26 3.39 0.88
C ALA A 43 -7.05 4.64 1.77
N PRO A 44 -5.89 5.33 1.67
CA PRO A 44 -4.77 5.08 0.79
C PRO A 44 -3.70 4.14 1.39
N TYR A 45 -3.96 3.51 2.52
CA TYR A 45 -2.99 2.74 3.30
C TYR A 45 -2.73 1.35 2.72
N SER A 46 -3.81 0.59 2.46
CA SER A 46 -3.76 -0.76 1.93
C SER A 46 -4.96 -1.05 1.03
N VAL A 47 -4.69 -1.43 -0.20
CA VAL A 47 -5.70 -1.83 -1.20
C VAL A 47 -5.24 -3.11 -1.88
N PHE A 48 -6.12 -4.10 -1.98
CA PHE A 48 -5.88 -5.27 -2.81
C PHE A 48 -6.29 -4.97 -4.25
N ASP A 49 -5.34 -4.87 -5.15
CA ASP A 49 -5.57 -4.75 -6.57
C ASP A 49 -5.81 -6.15 -7.18
N ALA A 50 -7.07 -6.50 -7.36
CA ALA A 50 -7.46 -7.79 -7.89
C ALA A 50 -6.99 -8.03 -9.34
N ARG A 51 -6.76 -6.97 -10.12
CA ARG A 51 -6.26 -7.09 -11.51
C ARG A 51 -4.82 -7.60 -11.56
N HIS A 52 -4.03 -7.27 -10.54
CA HIS A 52 -2.62 -7.62 -10.45
C HIS A 52 -2.33 -8.69 -9.37
N GLY A 53 -3.35 -9.08 -8.60
CA GLY A 53 -3.18 -10.00 -7.47
C GLY A 53 -2.23 -9.49 -6.40
N ALA A 54 -2.15 -8.17 -6.19
CA ALA A 54 -1.15 -7.53 -5.35
C ALA A 54 -1.75 -6.50 -4.40
N TYR A 55 -1.13 -6.36 -3.22
CA TYR A 55 -1.42 -5.27 -2.31
C TYR A 55 -0.63 -4.02 -2.70
N VAL A 56 -1.31 -2.86 -2.66
CA VAL A 56 -0.75 -1.54 -2.93
C VAL A 56 -1.21 -0.55 -1.86
N GLY A 57 -0.51 0.58 -1.70
CA GLY A 57 -0.85 1.61 -0.73
C GLY A 57 0.36 2.13 0.02
N ALA A 58 0.16 3.20 0.80
CA ALA A 58 1.23 3.85 1.54
C ALA A 58 1.89 2.92 2.57
N ASP A 59 1.08 2.19 3.33
CA ASP A 59 1.59 1.25 4.34
C ASP A 59 2.17 -0.01 3.71
N ILE A 60 1.67 -0.43 2.54
CA ILE A 60 2.24 -1.53 1.77
C ILE A 60 3.64 -1.17 1.26
N ALA A 61 3.81 0.05 0.73
CA ALA A 61 5.11 0.55 0.29
C ALA A 61 6.09 0.68 1.48
N LEU A 62 5.61 1.20 2.62
CA LEU A 62 6.37 1.24 3.88
C LEU A 62 6.82 -0.16 4.31
N ALA A 63 5.91 -1.13 4.34
CA ALA A 63 6.19 -2.49 4.80
C ALA A 63 7.19 -3.22 3.89
N ARG A 64 7.12 -3.03 2.57
CA ARG A 64 8.13 -3.54 1.63
C ARG A 64 9.51 -2.95 1.92
N ARG A 65 9.57 -1.62 2.12
CA ARG A 65 10.83 -0.96 2.45
C ARG A 65 11.37 -1.41 3.81
N LEU A 66 10.50 -1.56 4.81
CA LEU A 66 10.86 -2.08 6.12
C LEU A 66 11.48 -3.48 6.02
N ALA A 67 10.85 -4.39 5.27
CA ALA A 67 11.41 -5.73 5.06
C ALA A 67 12.81 -5.67 4.43
N LEU A 68 13.03 -4.79 3.44
CA LEU A 68 14.36 -4.56 2.84
C LEU A 68 15.38 -4.07 3.86
N GLU A 69 15.02 -3.10 4.71
CA GLU A 69 15.91 -2.57 5.77
C GLU A 69 16.27 -3.62 6.82
N LEU A 70 15.42 -4.62 6.99
CA LEU A 70 15.65 -5.77 7.89
C LEU A 70 16.39 -6.93 7.21
N GLY A 71 16.68 -6.85 5.91
CA GLY A 71 17.28 -7.93 5.14
C GLY A 71 16.32 -9.10 4.90
N LEU A 72 15.01 -8.84 4.80
CA LEU A 72 13.97 -9.83 4.67
C LEU A 72 13.16 -9.63 3.38
N ARG A 73 12.56 -10.70 2.87
CA ARG A 73 11.53 -10.63 1.83
C ARG A 73 10.17 -10.34 2.47
N ALA A 74 9.42 -9.40 1.90
CA ALA A 74 8.04 -9.14 2.30
C ALA A 74 7.09 -10.19 1.71
N GLU A 75 6.18 -10.72 2.54
CA GLU A 75 5.09 -11.59 2.12
C GLU A 75 3.79 -11.10 2.75
N PHE A 76 2.81 -10.74 1.92
CA PHE A 76 1.54 -10.20 2.40
C PHE A 76 0.54 -11.32 2.64
N VAL A 77 -0.08 -11.31 3.83
CA VAL A 77 -1.06 -12.27 4.28
C VAL A 77 -2.41 -11.57 4.43
N PRO A 78 -3.48 -12.05 3.77
CA PRO A 78 -4.80 -11.45 3.91
C PRO A 78 -5.34 -11.63 5.34
N THR A 79 -5.96 -10.58 5.86
CA THR A 79 -6.75 -10.60 7.10
C THR A 79 -7.97 -9.68 6.94
N THR A 80 -8.81 -9.57 7.96
CA THR A 80 -9.93 -8.64 7.99
C THR A 80 -9.91 -7.82 9.27
N TRP A 81 -10.60 -6.68 9.31
CA TRP A 81 -10.70 -5.88 10.54
C TRP A 81 -11.26 -6.68 11.71
N LYS A 82 -12.19 -7.60 11.43
CA LYS A 82 -12.81 -8.47 12.44
C LYS A 82 -11.88 -9.56 12.96
N SER A 83 -11.06 -10.16 12.09
CA SER A 83 -10.17 -11.27 12.46
C SER A 83 -8.75 -10.84 12.84
N LEU A 84 -8.38 -9.57 12.62
CA LEU A 84 -7.02 -9.03 12.75
C LEU A 84 -6.30 -9.47 14.05
N LEU A 85 -6.96 -9.34 15.21
CA LEU A 85 -6.35 -9.71 16.51
C LEU A 85 -6.27 -11.22 16.70
N ALA A 86 -7.25 -11.98 16.23
CA ALA A 86 -7.22 -13.43 16.28
C ALA A 86 -6.11 -13.99 15.37
N ASP A 87 -6.05 -13.52 14.10
CA ASP A 87 -5.02 -13.91 13.15
C ASP A 87 -3.61 -13.59 13.65
N ALA A 88 -3.43 -12.45 14.33
CA ALA A 88 -2.17 -12.09 14.96
C ALA A 88 -1.83 -13.02 16.14
N GLY A 89 -2.83 -13.35 16.98
CA GLY A 89 -2.67 -14.27 18.12
C GLY A 89 -2.33 -15.69 17.69
N ASP A 90 -2.90 -16.14 16.58
CA ASP A 90 -2.64 -17.45 15.96
C ASP A 90 -1.28 -17.51 15.21
N GLY A 91 -0.58 -16.35 15.09
CA GLY A 91 0.73 -16.29 14.43
C GLY A 91 0.64 -16.45 12.91
N ASN A 92 -0.49 -16.08 12.29
CA ASN A 92 -0.68 -16.13 10.84
C ASN A 92 0.27 -15.17 10.12
N PHE A 93 0.69 -14.10 10.78
CA PHE A 93 1.68 -13.13 10.31
C PHE A 93 2.55 -12.61 11.47
N ASP A 94 3.67 -12.00 11.14
CA ASP A 94 4.65 -11.49 12.11
C ASP A 94 4.36 -10.04 12.51
N VAL A 95 3.89 -9.26 11.54
CA VAL A 95 3.50 -7.85 11.68
C VAL A 95 2.23 -7.59 10.87
N ALA A 96 1.51 -6.52 11.18
CA ALA A 96 0.40 -6.08 10.34
C ALA A 96 0.45 -4.58 10.07
N VAL A 97 0.04 -4.19 8.85
CA VAL A 97 0.01 -2.81 8.35
C VAL A 97 -1.29 -2.55 7.59
N GLY A 98 -1.62 -1.28 7.34
CA GLY A 98 -2.78 -0.85 6.57
C GLY A 98 -3.66 0.13 7.34
N GLY A 99 -3.07 1.21 7.87
CA GLY A 99 -3.80 2.24 8.63
C GLY A 99 -4.24 1.76 10.01
N ILE A 100 -3.53 0.80 10.61
CA ILE A 100 -3.90 0.19 11.89
C ILE A 100 -3.72 1.21 13.02
N SER A 101 -4.83 1.54 13.70
CA SER A 101 -4.80 2.42 14.87
C SER A 101 -4.26 1.69 16.09
N ILE A 102 -3.37 2.36 16.82
CA ILE A 102 -2.90 1.95 18.15
C ILE A 102 -4.05 2.22 19.12
N THR A 103 -4.60 1.17 19.74
CA THR A 103 -5.69 1.27 20.73
C THR A 103 -5.36 0.47 21.98
N PRO A 104 -5.86 0.88 23.17
CA PRO A 104 -5.65 0.12 24.40
C PRO A 104 -6.14 -1.33 24.31
N GLU A 105 -7.17 -1.60 23.51
CA GLU A 105 -7.67 -2.96 23.28
C GLU A 105 -6.63 -3.81 22.58
N ARG A 106 -6.03 -3.31 21.50
CA ARG A 106 -5.01 -4.00 20.72
C ARG A 106 -3.70 -4.15 21.49
N GLU A 107 -3.31 -3.13 22.27
CA GLU A 107 -2.09 -3.16 23.08
C GLU A 107 -2.14 -4.16 24.24
N ARG A 108 -3.33 -4.71 24.60
CA ARG A 108 -3.42 -5.77 25.61
C ARG A 108 -2.81 -7.10 25.17
N THR A 109 -2.81 -7.38 23.89
CA THR A 109 -2.37 -8.68 23.34
C THR A 109 -1.27 -8.56 22.30
N GLN A 110 -1.06 -7.38 21.71
CA GLN A 110 -0.10 -7.13 20.66
C GLN A 110 0.82 -5.97 21.02
N LEU A 111 2.02 -5.96 20.45
CA LEU A 111 2.89 -4.78 20.50
C LEU A 111 2.66 -3.89 19.28
N PHE A 112 3.14 -2.66 19.40
CA PHE A 112 3.15 -1.70 18.31
C PHE A 112 4.55 -1.09 18.15
N SER A 113 4.87 -0.74 16.92
CA SER A 113 6.00 0.16 16.64
C SER A 113 5.75 1.55 17.24
N GLN A 114 6.76 2.41 17.20
CA GLN A 114 6.53 3.84 17.32
C GLN A 114 5.47 4.30 16.31
N SER A 115 4.65 5.26 16.74
CA SER A 115 3.64 5.86 15.87
C SER A 115 4.31 6.75 14.82
N PHE A 116 3.92 6.61 13.56
CA PHE A 116 4.46 7.39 12.44
C PHE A 116 3.40 8.29 11.76
N SER A 117 2.15 8.20 12.17
CA SER A 117 1.06 9.03 11.66
C SER A 117 -0.05 9.17 12.71
N THR A 118 -0.80 10.25 12.62
CA THR A 118 -2.01 10.45 13.43
C THR A 118 -3.13 10.97 12.55
N ASP A 119 -4.25 10.28 12.59
CA ASP A 119 -5.51 10.69 11.98
C ASP A 119 -6.49 11.11 13.08
N PHE A 120 -7.67 11.57 12.65
CA PHE A 120 -8.75 11.94 13.55
C PHE A 120 -10.06 11.36 13.02
N LYS A 121 -10.99 11.00 13.89
CA LYS A 121 -12.34 10.64 13.47
C LYS A 121 -13.07 11.89 13.00
N VAL A 122 -13.67 11.81 11.83
CA VAL A 122 -14.42 12.88 11.20
C VAL A 122 -15.68 12.34 10.53
N PRO A 123 -16.77 13.14 10.46
CA PRO A 123 -17.94 12.73 9.71
C PRO A 123 -17.74 12.99 8.21
N LEU A 124 -18.16 12.03 7.40
CA LEU A 124 -18.22 12.12 5.94
C LEU A 124 -19.68 11.98 5.51
N THR A 125 -20.16 12.91 4.70
CA THR A 125 -21.55 12.98 4.23
C THR A 125 -21.61 13.45 2.78
N ARG A 126 -22.79 13.61 2.21
CA ARG A 126 -22.99 14.23 0.91
C ARG A 126 -22.60 15.70 0.94
N CYS A 127 -21.98 16.18 -0.15
CA CYS A 127 -21.69 17.63 -0.31
C CYS A 127 -22.98 18.45 -0.27
N GLY A 128 -22.94 19.53 0.49
CA GLY A 128 -24.09 20.42 0.75
C GLY A 128 -24.90 20.04 1.99
N GLU A 129 -24.66 18.87 2.57
CA GLU A 129 -25.34 18.42 3.80
C GLU A 129 -24.41 18.49 5.04
N GLU A 130 -23.18 18.99 4.91
CA GLU A 130 -22.12 18.95 5.93
C GLU A 130 -22.56 19.57 7.26
N ARG A 131 -23.31 20.69 7.20
CA ARG A 131 -23.80 21.41 8.39
C ARG A 131 -24.77 20.62 9.26
N GLN A 132 -25.36 19.55 8.71
CA GLN A 132 -26.29 18.70 9.46
C GLN A 132 -25.55 17.70 10.36
N PHE A 133 -24.22 17.57 10.20
CA PHE A 133 -23.40 16.57 10.86
C PHE A 133 -22.10 17.16 11.44
N ASP A 134 -22.09 18.47 11.77
CA ASP A 134 -20.91 19.16 12.29
C ASP A 134 -20.61 18.85 13.76
N THR A 135 -21.61 18.40 14.52
CA THR A 135 -21.50 18.12 15.96
C THR A 135 -21.97 16.72 16.31
N GLN A 136 -21.51 16.21 17.46
CA GLN A 136 -21.99 14.92 17.98
C GLN A 136 -23.49 14.93 18.23
N ALA A 137 -24.07 16.05 18.71
CA ALA A 137 -25.49 16.18 18.98
C ALA A 137 -26.31 16.11 17.70
N GLU A 138 -25.81 16.62 16.58
CA GLU A 138 -26.49 16.56 15.29
C GLU A 138 -26.46 15.16 14.68
N ILE A 139 -25.40 14.39 14.93
CA ILE A 139 -25.30 13.01 14.45
C ILE A 139 -26.06 12.05 15.37
N ASN A 140 -26.00 12.24 16.67
CA ASN A 140 -26.61 11.33 17.65
C ASN A 140 -28.14 11.54 17.79
N ARG A 141 -28.88 11.36 16.69
CA ARG A 141 -30.33 11.49 16.61
C ARG A 141 -30.96 10.22 16.03
N PRO A 142 -32.15 9.82 16.44
CA PRO A 142 -32.79 8.61 15.92
C PRO A 142 -33.04 8.59 14.41
N GLU A 143 -33.22 9.77 13.80
CA GLU A 143 -33.41 9.94 12.37
C GLU A 143 -32.13 9.88 11.55
N THR A 144 -30.94 10.00 12.18
CA THR A 144 -29.66 9.92 11.50
C THR A 144 -29.35 8.47 11.15
N ARG A 145 -29.20 8.20 9.86
CA ARG A 145 -28.79 6.89 9.34
C ARG A 145 -27.27 6.86 9.22
N LEU A 146 -26.63 6.26 10.23
CA LEU A 146 -25.18 6.08 10.28
C LEU A 146 -24.80 4.76 9.64
N VAL A 147 -23.74 4.73 8.84
CA VAL A 147 -23.20 3.51 8.24
C VAL A 147 -21.74 3.32 8.63
N GLU A 148 -21.36 2.08 8.97
CA GLU A 148 -19.97 1.73 9.29
C GLU A 148 -19.60 0.37 8.72
N ASN A 149 -18.29 0.11 8.56
CA ASN A 149 -17.75 -1.20 8.24
C ASN A 149 -17.52 -2.03 9.52
N PRO A 150 -17.60 -3.36 9.47
CA PRO A 150 -17.53 -4.21 10.67
C PRO A 150 -16.12 -4.34 11.24
N GLY A 151 -16.02 -4.39 12.57
CA GLY A 151 -14.82 -4.84 13.32
C GLY A 151 -13.72 -3.81 13.46
N GLY A 152 -13.86 -2.63 12.85
CA GLY A 152 -12.87 -1.55 12.92
C GLY A 152 -13.09 -0.55 14.07
N THR A 153 -12.15 0.38 14.22
CA THR A 153 -12.26 1.47 15.20
C THR A 153 -13.35 2.48 14.85
N ASN A 154 -13.80 2.53 13.58
CA ASN A 154 -14.90 3.38 13.14
C ASN A 154 -16.22 2.89 13.76
N GLU A 155 -16.54 1.60 13.61
CA GLU A 155 -17.71 1.00 14.23
C GLU A 155 -17.72 1.15 15.75
N GLN A 156 -16.59 0.87 16.42
CA GLN A 156 -16.47 1.02 17.87
C GLN A 156 -16.74 2.45 18.33
N PHE A 157 -16.17 3.42 17.62
CA PHE A 157 -16.38 4.84 17.89
C PHE A 157 -17.83 5.25 17.66
N ALA A 158 -18.42 4.85 16.54
CA ALA A 158 -19.81 5.15 16.20
C ALA A 158 -20.78 4.63 17.25
N ARG A 159 -20.65 3.37 17.66
CA ARG A 159 -21.49 2.78 18.72
C ARG A 159 -21.36 3.46 20.07
N ALA A 160 -20.13 3.89 20.41
CA ALA A 160 -19.88 4.54 21.70
C ALA A 160 -20.35 5.99 21.74
N GLN A 161 -20.24 6.74 20.65
CA GLN A 161 -20.50 8.19 20.62
C GLN A 161 -21.88 8.55 20.07
N PHE A 162 -22.52 7.66 19.30
CA PHE A 162 -23.79 7.92 18.64
C PHE A 162 -24.84 6.81 18.92
N PRO A 163 -25.11 6.47 20.19
CA PRO A 163 -25.99 5.36 20.53
C PRO A 163 -27.45 5.59 20.14
N ALA A 164 -27.89 6.84 19.89
CA ALA A 164 -29.25 7.15 19.45
C ALA A 164 -29.40 7.09 17.92
N ALA A 165 -28.31 7.18 17.15
CA ALA A 165 -28.35 7.11 15.69
C ALA A 165 -28.70 5.69 15.20
N SER A 166 -29.38 5.62 14.05
CA SER A 166 -29.69 4.34 13.39
C SER A 166 -28.46 3.80 12.67
N LEU A 167 -27.68 2.93 13.34
CA LEU A 167 -26.43 2.37 12.80
C LEU A 167 -26.68 1.13 11.96
N THR A 168 -26.26 1.19 10.69
CA THR A 168 -26.19 0.05 9.76
C THR A 168 -24.74 -0.38 9.57
N ILE A 169 -24.47 -1.69 9.57
CA ILE A 169 -23.16 -2.24 9.27
C ILE A 169 -23.14 -2.74 7.83
N HIS A 170 -22.27 -2.11 7.03
CA HIS A 170 -22.01 -2.51 5.64
C HIS A 170 -20.75 -3.39 5.57
N VAL A 171 -20.88 -4.60 5.02
CA VAL A 171 -19.84 -5.63 5.15
C VAL A 171 -18.59 -5.32 4.31
N ASP A 172 -18.74 -4.73 3.12
CA ASP A 172 -17.62 -4.43 2.23
C ASP A 172 -17.14 -2.98 2.41
N ASN A 173 -16.00 -2.81 3.08
CA ASN A 173 -15.42 -1.49 3.35
C ASN A 173 -15.11 -0.67 2.08
N ARG A 174 -14.96 -1.31 0.93
CA ARG A 174 -14.69 -0.63 -0.35
C ARG A 174 -15.92 0.04 -0.95
N THR A 175 -17.11 -0.41 -0.58
CA THR A 175 -18.40 0.08 -1.10
C THR A 175 -19.28 0.74 -0.04
N VAL A 176 -18.80 0.87 1.20
CA VAL A 176 -19.56 1.50 2.29
C VAL A 176 -19.97 2.94 1.96
N PHE A 177 -19.16 3.67 1.23
CA PHE A 177 -19.44 5.05 0.82
C PHE A 177 -20.58 5.16 -0.19
N ASP A 178 -20.82 4.12 -0.98
CA ASP A 178 -21.93 4.06 -1.94
C ASP A 178 -23.29 4.11 -1.23
N GLU A 179 -23.37 3.70 0.05
CA GLU A 179 -24.57 3.82 0.85
C GLU A 179 -24.95 5.29 1.09
N ILE A 180 -23.94 6.16 1.29
CA ILE A 180 -24.16 7.60 1.48
C ILE A 180 -24.54 8.25 0.14
N VAL A 181 -23.79 7.94 -0.94
CA VAL A 181 -24.06 8.45 -2.29
C VAL A 181 -25.48 8.09 -2.73
N ALA A 182 -25.89 6.85 -2.50
CA ALA A 182 -27.20 6.33 -2.87
C ALA A 182 -28.34 6.72 -1.89
N ARG A 183 -28.07 7.58 -0.90
CA ARG A 183 -29.05 8.04 0.11
C ARG A 183 -29.64 6.92 0.96
N ARG A 184 -28.98 5.77 1.09
CA ARG A 184 -29.37 4.72 2.03
C ARG A 184 -28.81 4.98 3.43
N ALA A 185 -27.70 5.72 3.52
CA ALA A 185 -27.18 6.29 4.76
C ALA A 185 -26.98 7.80 4.62
N ASP A 186 -26.77 8.49 5.73
CA ASP A 186 -26.57 9.95 5.77
C ASP A 186 -25.14 10.32 6.05
N VAL A 187 -24.46 9.59 6.93
CA VAL A 187 -23.13 9.90 7.41
C VAL A 187 -22.36 8.62 7.77
N MET A 188 -21.05 8.65 7.61
CA MET A 188 -20.08 7.70 8.15
C MET A 188 -19.06 8.44 8.99
N ILE A 189 -18.61 7.83 10.09
CA ILE A 189 -17.48 8.35 10.88
C ILE A 189 -16.23 7.59 10.48
N THR A 190 -15.34 8.26 9.81
CA THR A 190 -14.10 7.64 9.33
C THR A 190 -12.85 8.43 9.72
N ASP A 191 -11.68 7.93 9.37
CA ASP A 191 -10.43 8.65 9.60
C ASP A 191 -10.27 9.81 8.61
N SER A 192 -9.69 10.90 9.07
CA SER A 192 -9.57 12.16 8.32
C SER A 192 -8.89 12.01 6.95
N VAL A 193 -7.92 11.10 6.82
CA VAL A 193 -7.23 10.82 5.55
C VAL A 193 -8.16 10.11 4.56
N GLU A 194 -8.95 9.15 5.02
CA GLU A 194 -9.93 8.47 4.19
C GLU A 194 -11.05 9.42 3.75
N ALA A 195 -11.56 10.26 4.68
CA ALA A 195 -12.54 11.28 4.35
C ALA A 195 -12.03 12.28 3.29
N GLN A 196 -10.77 12.72 3.39
CA GLN A 196 -10.14 13.58 2.38
C GLN A 196 -10.07 12.88 1.02
N LEU A 197 -9.73 11.60 1.00
CA LEU A 197 -9.68 10.80 -0.22
C LEU A 197 -11.05 10.69 -0.87
N GLN A 198 -12.07 10.35 -0.12
CA GLN A 198 -13.44 10.22 -0.61
C GLN A 198 -14.01 11.57 -1.10
N ALA A 199 -13.72 12.67 -0.39
CA ALA A 199 -14.09 14.01 -0.83
C ALA A 199 -13.42 14.40 -2.15
N ALA A 200 -12.18 13.95 -2.38
CA ALA A 200 -11.46 14.21 -3.61
C ALA A 200 -11.85 13.28 -4.78
N SER A 201 -12.64 12.22 -4.54
CA SER A 201 -13.01 11.23 -5.56
C SER A 201 -14.02 11.74 -6.60
N GLY A 202 -14.66 12.89 -6.36
CA GLY A 202 -15.68 13.45 -7.24
C GLY A 202 -17.05 12.77 -7.15
N GLN A 203 -17.27 11.88 -6.18
CA GLN A 203 -18.54 11.17 -5.97
C GLN A 203 -19.59 11.99 -5.18
N GLY A 204 -19.31 13.27 -4.94
CA GLY A 204 -20.24 14.15 -4.22
C GLY A 204 -20.23 13.94 -2.70
N LEU A 205 -19.14 13.39 -2.16
CA LEU A 205 -18.92 13.25 -0.71
C LEU A 205 -18.05 14.39 -0.20
N CYS A 206 -18.37 14.88 0.99
CA CYS A 206 -17.66 15.97 1.65
C CYS A 206 -17.47 15.65 3.14
N GLN A 207 -16.30 15.98 3.67
CA GLN A 207 -16.09 15.94 5.11
C GLN A 207 -16.90 17.08 5.74
N ALA A 208 -17.73 16.77 6.73
CA ALA A 208 -18.39 17.81 7.51
C ALA A 208 -17.33 18.67 8.22
N LYS A 209 -17.63 19.96 8.34
CA LYS A 209 -16.69 20.95 8.93
C LYS A 209 -16.64 20.84 10.45
N ALA A 210 -16.80 19.66 10.99
CA ALA A 210 -16.72 19.45 12.42
C ALA A 210 -15.50 20.21 12.94
N SER A 211 -15.76 21.22 13.74
CA SER A 211 -14.73 21.95 14.48
C SER A 211 -13.94 21.04 15.43
N ALA A 212 -14.41 19.82 15.62
CA ALA A 212 -13.81 18.79 16.42
C ALA A 212 -13.18 17.71 15.54
N LYS A 213 -11.87 17.67 15.52
CA LYS A 213 -11.10 16.47 15.22
C LYS A 213 -11.30 15.51 16.38
N TRP A 214 -12.24 14.57 16.24
CA TRP A 214 -12.56 13.64 17.32
C TRP A 214 -11.51 12.53 17.39
N ALA A 215 -11.24 12.03 18.58
CA ALA A 215 -10.42 10.87 18.88
C ALA A 215 -9.17 10.73 17.98
N PRO A 216 -8.02 11.22 18.42
CA PRO A 216 -6.78 11.03 17.66
C PRO A 216 -6.49 9.54 17.51
N ALA A 217 -6.31 9.11 16.25
CA ALA A 217 -6.02 7.74 15.88
C ALA A 217 -4.54 7.64 15.47
N ARG A 218 -3.65 7.39 16.44
CA ARG A 218 -2.23 7.14 16.15
C ARG A 218 -2.09 5.85 15.35
N LYS A 219 -1.34 5.88 14.27
CA LYS A 219 -1.09 4.72 13.39
C LYS A 219 0.31 4.16 13.66
N GLY A 220 0.41 2.84 13.63
CA GLY A 220 1.65 2.10 13.85
C GLY A 220 1.59 0.72 13.21
N ILE A 221 2.72 0.05 13.12
CA ILE A 221 2.82 -1.34 12.75
C ILE A 221 2.43 -2.18 13.97
N MET A 222 1.42 -3.03 13.84
CA MET A 222 1.06 -4.00 14.87
C MET A 222 2.00 -5.22 14.77
N LEU A 223 2.45 -5.74 15.88
CA LEU A 223 3.48 -6.77 15.96
C LEU A 223 3.04 -7.90 16.90
N ALA A 224 3.49 -9.11 16.62
CA ALA A 224 3.49 -10.16 17.62
C ALA A 224 4.15 -9.67 18.93
N PRO A 225 3.78 -10.22 20.11
CA PRO A 225 4.29 -9.76 21.40
C PRO A 225 5.76 -10.17 21.64
N ASP A 226 6.65 -9.73 20.74
CA ASP A 226 8.10 -9.92 20.79
C ASP A 226 8.81 -8.55 20.90
N PRO A 227 9.39 -8.22 22.09
CA PRO A 227 10.15 -6.98 22.27
C PRO A 227 11.39 -6.86 21.36
N ALA A 228 12.02 -8.00 20.99
CA ALA A 228 13.18 -8.00 20.11
C ALA A 228 12.75 -7.60 18.68
N LEU A 229 11.65 -8.17 18.18
CA LEU A 229 11.07 -7.77 16.90
C LEU A 229 10.71 -6.28 16.90
N ARG A 230 10.03 -5.78 17.96
CA ARG A 230 9.70 -4.35 18.08
C ARG A 230 10.93 -3.46 18.03
N LEU A 231 12.01 -3.84 18.71
CA LEU A 231 13.26 -3.09 18.70
C LEU A 231 13.85 -2.99 17.28
N GLN A 232 13.87 -4.10 16.54
CA GLN A 232 14.38 -4.11 15.16
C GLN A 232 13.51 -3.28 14.20
N ILE A 233 12.19 -3.39 14.33
CA ILE A 233 11.24 -2.58 13.54
C ILE A 233 11.47 -1.09 13.82
N ASN A 234 11.52 -0.66 15.08
CA ASN A 234 11.72 0.75 15.41
C ASN A 234 13.07 1.28 14.90
N ARG A 235 14.16 0.52 15.06
CA ARG A 235 15.47 0.87 14.50
C ARG A 235 15.43 1.02 12.98
N ALA A 236 14.71 0.16 12.29
CA ALA A 236 14.55 0.28 10.84
C ALA A 236 13.73 1.52 10.45
N LEU A 237 12.66 1.82 11.19
CA LEU A 237 11.87 3.05 11.00
C LEU A 237 12.71 4.30 11.24
N ASP A 238 13.57 4.31 12.27
CA ASP A 238 14.50 5.44 12.54
C ASP A 238 15.48 5.65 11.37
N ARG A 239 16.07 4.57 10.83
CA ARG A 239 16.99 4.68 9.69
C ARG A 239 16.29 5.18 8.41
N MET A 240 14.99 4.93 8.25
CA MET A 240 14.23 5.38 7.08
C MET A 240 13.80 6.85 7.14
N ASP A 241 14.14 7.59 8.20
CA ASP A 241 13.62 8.95 8.41
C ASP A 241 12.11 9.05 8.17
N MET A 242 11.36 8.40 9.03
CA MET A 242 9.90 8.23 8.86
C MET A 242 9.14 9.54 8.74
N THR A 243 9.62 10.62 9.35
CA THR A 243 8.96 11.92 9.30
C THR A 243 8.77 12.40 7.85
N HIS A 244 9.81 12.28 7.04
CA HIS A 244 9.77 12.70 5.63
C HIS A 244 9.37 11.56 4.68
N THR A 245 9.85 10.35 4.93
CA THR A 245 9.59 9.20 4.04
C THR A 245 8.11 8.82 4.03
N TYR A 246 7.48 8.68 5.21
CA TYR A 246 6.08 8.28 5.28
C TYR A 246 5.14 9.39 4.80
N ALA A 247 5.43 10.66 5.13
CA ALA A 247 4.66 11.79 4.62
C ALA A 247 4.65 11.83 3.08
N ARG A 248 5.80 11.59 2.44
CA ARG A 248 5.90 11.50 0.97
C ARG A 248 5.11 10.31 0.41
N LEU A 249 5.27 9.11 0.98
CA LEU A 249 4.51 7.93 0.55
C LEU A 249 2.99 8.17 0.64
N ARG A 250 2.53 8.72 1.76
CA ARG A 250 1.12 9.04 1.95
C ARG A 250 0.62 10.08 0.96
N ALA A 251 1.34 11.19 0.79
CA ALA A 251 0.98 12.23 -0.18
C ALA A 251 0.90 11.69 -1.60
N GLN A 252 1.85 10.85 -2.00
CA GLN A 252 1.87 10.17 -3.28
C GLN A 252 0.64 9.29 -3.49
N TRP A 253 0.28 8.48 -2.49
CA TRP A 253 -0.88 7.60 -2.59
C TRP A 253 -2.20 8.35 -2.53
N MET A 254 -2.27 9.46 -1.78
CA MET A 254 -3.43 10.37 -1.80
C MET A 254 -3.62 10.99 -3.19
N GLU A 255 -2.55 11.46 -3.81
CA GLU A 255 -2.60 12.02 -5.16
C GLU A 255 -2.96 10.95 -6.20
N ASN A 256 -2.36 9.77 -6.13
CA ASN A 256 -2.70 8.65 -7.01
C ASN A 256 -4.18 8.25 -6.90
N ALA A 257 -4.72 8.22 -5.69
CA ALA A 257 -6.11 7.87 -5.46
C ALA A 257 -7.07 8.98 -5.92
N ARG A 258 -6.72 10.26 -5.70
CA ARG A 258 -7.45 11.41 -6.24
C ARG A 258 -7.51 11.36 -7.77
N LEU A 259 -6.38 11.05 -8.39
CA LEU A 259 -6.29 10.94 -9.85
C LEU A 259 -7.05 9.72 -10.38
N ALA A 260 -7.14 8.62 -9.65
CA ALA A 260 -7.91 7.43 -10.03
C ALA A 260 -9.42 7.68 -10.02
N GLY A 261 -9.91 8.56 -9.14
CA GLY A 261 -11.34 8.95 -9.06
C GLY A 261 -11.75 10.04 -10.06
N SER A 262 -10.80 10.73 -10.66
CA SER A 262 -11.08 11.78 -11.66
C SER A 262 -11.05 11.19 -13.08
N PRO A 263 -11.93 11.61 -13.99
CA PRO A 263 -11.77 11.28 -15.41
C PRO A 263 -10.45 11.88 -15.90
N GLN A 264 -9.42 11.04 -15.95
CA GLN A 264 -8.11 11.46 -16.42
C GLN A 264 -8.12 11.50 -17.94
N SER A 265 -7.50 12.55 -18.48
CA SER A 265 -7.16 12.53 -19.91
C SER A 265 -6.26 11.31 -20.19
N PRO A 266 -6.39 10.65 -21.34
CA PRO A 266 -5.53 9.52 -21.70
C PRO A 266 -4.02 9.80 -21.51
N PRO A 267 -3.48 11.00 -21.85
CA PRO A 267 -2.08 11.33 -21.59
C PRO A 267 -1.69 11.34 -20.11
N ALA A 268 -2.53 11.85 -19.21
CA ALA A 268 -2.25 11.85 -17.78
C ALA A 268 -2.28 10.42 -17.21
N GLN A 269 -3.19 9.58 -17.67
CA GLN A 269 -3.20 8.16 -17.33
C GLN A 269 -1.93 7.45 -17.81
N LEU A 270 -1.49 7.71 -19.04
CA LEU A 270 -0.25 7.18 -19.59
C LEU A 270 0.97 7.61 -18.76
N ALA A 271 1.07 8.91 -18.44
CA ALA A 271 2.18 9.44 -17.65
C ALA A 271 2.27 8.74 -16.28
N ARG A 272 1.15 8.51 -15.62
CA ARG A 272 1.10 7.78 -14.34
C ARG A 272 1.53 6.32 -14.47
N LEU A 273 1.09 5.62 -15.50
CA LEU A 273 1.49 4.22 -15.74
C LEU A 273 2.99 4.11 -16.08
N ILE A 274 3.50 5.08 -16.82
CA ILE A 274 4.92 5.23 -17.12
C ILE A 274 5.73 5.42 -15.83
N ASP A 275 5.27 6.30 -14.93
CA ASP A 275 5.89 6.54 -13.64
C ASP A 275 5.91 5.28 -12.76
N LEU A 276 4.80 4.55 -12.71
CA LEU A 276 4.70 3.29 -11.99
C LEU A 276 5.70 2.25 -12.53
N ARG A 277 5.83 2.17 -13.86
CA ARG A 277 6.81 1.28 -14.48
C ARG A 277 8.25 1.69 -14.17
N LEU A 278 8.56 2.99 -14.16
CA LEU A 278 9.88 3.50 -13.77
C LEU A 278 10.19 3.22 -12.31
N ALA A 279 9.22 3.31 -11.40
CA ALA A 279 9.42 2.99 -10.00
C ALA A 279 9.93 1.54 -9.79
N LEU A 280 9.45 0.58 -10.60
CA LEU A 280 9.94 -0.79 -10.59
C LEU A 280 11.41 -0.91 -11.02
N MET A 281 11.92 0.05 -11.79
CA MET A 281 13.32 0.01 -12.27
C MET A 281 14.34 0.21 -11.15
N THR A 282 13.96 0.80 -10.02
CA THR A 282 14.80 0.86 -8.82
C THR A 282 15.10 -0.54 -8.29
N GLU A 283 14.09 -1.40 -8.21
CA GLU A 283 14.27 -2.79 -7.76
C GLU A 283 15.03 -3.64 -8.79
N VAL A 284 14.79 -3.41 -10.08
CA VAL A 284 15.59 -4.03 -11.14
C VAL A 284 17.05 -3.61 -11.04
N ALA A 285 17.33 -2.34 -10.75
CA ALA A 285 18.69 -1.84 -10.55
C ALA A 285 19.36 -2.53 -9.35
N ARG A 286 18.68 -2.65 -8.22
CA ARG A 286 19.19 -3.37 -7.04
C ARG A 286 19.50 -4.83 -7.34
N TRP A 287 18.63 -5.51 -8.07
CA TRP A 287 18.85 -6.89 -8.49
C TRP A 287 20.10 -7.02 -9.38
N LYS A 288 20.25 -6.12 -10.36
CA LYS A 288 21.44 -6.07 -11.24
C LYS A 288 22.71 -5.73 -10.49
N TRP A 289 22.65 -4.76 -9.56
CA TRP A 289 23.78 -4.37 -8.72
C TRP A 289 24.32 -5.54 -7.92
N ASN A 290 23.48 -6.25 -7.21
CA ASN A 290 23.88 -7.40 -6.40
C ASN A 290 24.48 -8.54 -7.22
N ARG A 291 24.11 -8.66 -8.49
CA ARG A 291 24.59 -9.72 -9.40
C ARG A 291 25.69 -9.24 -10.35
N LYS A 292 26.10 -7.98 -10.23
CA LYS A 292 27.06 -7.35 -11.17
C LYS A 292 26.60 -7.52 -12.62
N ALA A 293 25.29 -7.55 -12.85
CA ALA A 293 24.69 -7.73 -14.16
C ALA A 293 24.70 -6.41 -14.94
N PRO A 294 24.88 -6.44 -16.27
CA PRO A 294 24.89 -5.24 -17.09
C PRO A 294 23.50 -4.56 -17.11
N ILE A 295 23.51 -3.23 -17.24
CA ILE A 295 22.29 -2.44 -17.40
C ILE A 295 21.61 -2.75 -18.74
N GLU A 296 22.39 -2.93 -19.80
CA GLU A 296 21.92 -3.24 -21.15
C GLU A 296 21.79 -4.74 -21.40
N ASP A 297 20.71 -5.12 -22.10
CA ASP A 297 20.48 -6.46 -22.64
C ASP A 297 19.84 -6.33 -24.03
N LEU A 298 20.65 -6.02 -25.03
CA LEU A 298 20.18 -5.72 -26.38
C LEU A 298 19.40 -6.86 -27.05
N PRO A 299 19.76 -8.16 -26.89
CA PRO A 299 18.96 -9.25 -27.45
C PRO A 299 17.54 -9.28 -26.87
N ARG A 300 17.44 -9.13 -25.55
CA ARG A 300 16.17 -9.12 -24.84
C ARG A 300 15.32 -7.88 -25.19
N GLU A 301 15.94 -6.70 -25.24
CA GLU A 301 15.26 -5.46 -25.61
C GLU A 301 14.61 -5.57 -26.99
N ARG A 302 15.29 -6.19 -27.95
CA ARG A 302 14.74 -6.45 -29.30
C ARG A 302 13.54 -7.40 -29.26
N SER A 303 13.68 -8.56 -28.61
CA SER A 303 12.60 -9.53 -28.49
C SER A 303 11.37 -8.94 -27.78
N GLN A 304 11.58 -8.15 -26.72
CA GLN A 304 10.51 -7.46 -26.01
C GLN A 304 9.80 -6.43 -26.92
N MET A 305 10.56 -5.66 -27.71
CA MET A 305 9.99 -4.67 -28.63
C MET A 305 9.14 -5.33 -29.72
N GLU A 306 9.57 -6.47 -30.26
CA GLU A 306 8.78 -7.24 -31.23
C GLU A 306 7.45 -7.73 -30.62
N SER A 307 7.51 -8.30 -29.42
CA SER A 307 6.32 -8.71 -28.67
C SER A 307 5.35 -7.57 -28.42
N LEU A 308 5.88 -6.39 -28.02
CA LEU A 308 5.06 -5.20 -27.73
C LEU A 308 4.37 -4.67 -29.00
N ARG A 309 5.09 -4.65 -30.13
CA ARG A 309 4.49 -4.26 -31.43
C ARG A 309 3.34 -5.20 -31.81
N GLY A 310 3.54 -6.52 -31.68
CA GLY A 310 2.49 -7.51 -31.95
C GLY A 310 1.24 -7.31 -31.09
N ARG A 311 1.45 -7.08 -29.77
CA ARG A 311 0.36 -6.78 -28.84
C ARG A 311 -0.34 -5.45 -29.14
N GLY A 312 0.40 -4.41 -29.54
CA GLY A 312 -0.14 -3.13 -29.95
C GLY A 312 -1.02 -3.23 -31.20
N ILE A 313 -0.58 -3.98 -32.21
CA ILE A 313 -1.35 -4.24 -33.44
C ILE A 313 -2.69 -4.92 -33.09
N ALA A 314 -2.68 -5.91 -32.19
CA ALA A 314 -3.89 -6.58 -31.72
C ALA A 314 -4.90 -5.66 -31.02
N LEU A 315 -4.42 -4.52 -30.49
CA LEU A 315 -5.25 -3.47 -29.86
C LEU A 315 -5.58 -2.31 -30.82
N GLY A 316 -5.21 -2.39 -32.09
CA GLY A 316 -5.43 -1.34 -33.08
C GLY A 316 -4.50 -0.11 -32.96
N ILE A 317 -3.38 -0.26 -32.24
CA ILE A 317 -2.40 0.81 -32.04
C ILE A 317 -1.41 0.81 -33.21
N GLU A 318 -1.07 1.99 -33.72
CA GLU A 318 -0.05 2.17 -34.76
C GLU A 318 1.32 1.64 -34.25
N PRO A 319 2.00 0.73 -34.99
CA PRO A 319 3.24 0.07 -34.53
C PRO A 319 4.39 1.04 -34.24
N GLY A 320 4.49 2.16 -34.95
CA GLY A 320 5.49 3.20 -34.73
C GLY A 320 5.26 3.94 -33.40
N LEU A 321 4.00 4.18 -33.03
CA LEU A 321 3.66 4.77 -31.74
C LEU A 321 4.06 3.84 -30.58
N VAL A 322 3.77 2.54 -30.68
CA VAL A 322 4.23 1.56 -29.71
C VAL A 322 5.75 1.59 -29.57
N ALA A 323 6.45 1.56 -30.70
CA ALA A 323 7.91 1.61 -30.71
C ALA A 323 8.45 2.90 -30.08
N LYS A 324 7.88 4.08 -30.42
CA LYS A 324 8.28 5.39 -29.89
C LYS A 324 8.13 5.44 -28.35
N ILE A 325 6.99 5.03 -27.85
CA ILE A 325 6.70 5.03 -26.39
C ILE A 325 7.62 4.05 -25.65
N PHE A 326 7.73 2.82 -26.10
CA PHE A 326 8.50 1.81 -25.36
C PHE A 326 10.01 1.95 -25.53
N ALA A 327 10.51 2.52 -26.64
CA ALA A 327 11.91 2.93 -26.76
C ALA A 327 12.27 4.01 -25.72
N ALA A 328 11.38 5.01 -25.54
CA ALA A 328 11.56 6.01 -24.48
C ALA A 328 11.56 5.40 -23.08
N GLN A 329 10.70 4.39 -22.82
CA GLN A 329 10.67 3.67 -21.55
C GLN A 329 11.95 2.87 -21.28
N VAL A 330 12.50 2.20 -22.30
CA VAL A 330 13.77 1.45 -22.18
C VAL A 330 14.92 2.41 -21.90
N ASN A 331 14.99 3.53 -22.65
CA ASN A 331 16.04 4.53 -22.44
C ASN A 331 15.94 5.18 -21.05
N ALA A 332 14.75 5.52 -20.60
CA ALA A 332 14.51 6.06 -19.27
C ALA A 332 14.95 5.08 -18.16
N ALA A 333 14.65 3.78 -18.35
CA ALA A 333 15.08 2.75 -17.42
C ALA A 333 16.62 2.65 -17.34
N LYS A 334 17.32 2.79 -18.47
CA LYS A 334 18.80 2.81 -18.51
C LYS A 334 19.36 4.04 -17.80
N VAL A 335 18.81 5.24 -18.07
CA VAL A 335 19.19 6.49 -17.39
C VAL A 335 19.06 6.32 -15.88
N MET A 336 17.90 5.90 -15.40
CA MET A 336 17.62 5.71 -13.99
C MET A 336 18.56 4.70 -13.31
N GLN A 337 18.78 3.55 -13.96
CA GLN A 337 19.67 2.52 -13.42
C GLN A 337 21.14 3.00 -13.37
N THR A 338 21.59 3.76 -14.37
CA THR A 338 22.93 4.36 -14.39
C THR A 338 23.11 5.35 -13.26
N GLU A 339 22.17 6.29 -13.07
CA GLU A 339 22.23 7.27 -11.99
C GLU A 339 22.20 6.61 -10.60
N LEU A 340 21.41 5.54 -10.44
CA LEU A 340 21.38 4.76 -9.20
C LEU A 340 22.73 4.05 -8.97
N PHE A 341 23.31 3.43 -9.97
CA PHE A 341 24.62 2.76 -9.87
C PHE A 341 25.73 3.73 -9.50
N GLU A 342 25.75 4.94 -10.11
CA GLU A 342 26.73 5.98 -9.77
C GLU A 342 26.51 6.52 -8.34
N ARG A 343 25.28 6.62 -7.88
CA ARG A 343 24.95 6.99 -6.51
C ARG A 343 25.45 5.94 -5.53
N TRP A 344 25.15 4.66 -5.75
CA TRP A 344 25.53 3.56 -4.87
C TRP A 344 27.04 3.35 -4.81
N LYS A 345 27.77 3.62 -5.89
CA LYS A 345 29.23 3.69 -5.87
C LYS A 345 29.76 4.78 -4.94
N ARG A 346 29.19 5.99 -5.02
CA ARG A 346 29.60 7.10 -4.14
C ARG A 346 29.25 6.87 -2.67
N GLU A 347 28.18 6.13 -2.41
CA GLU A 347 27.71 5.77 -1.06
C GLU A 347 28.39 4.51 -0.52
N ASP A 348 29.33 3.93 -1.27
CA ASP A 348 30.06 2.71 -0.93
C ASP A 348 29.13 1.52 -0.59
N ILE A 349 28.04 1.39 -1.33
CA ILE A 349 27.09 0.31 -1.14
C ILE A 349 27.60 -0.93 -1.89
N ASP A 350 27.99 -1.96 -1.15
CA ASP A 350 28.42 -3.23 -1.75
C ASP A 350 27.21 -4.05 -2.22
N GLN A 351 26.22 -4.25 -1.37
CA GLN A 351 25.08 -5.12 -1.67
C GLN A 351 23.80 -4.65 -0.94
N PHE A 352 22.64 -4.88 -1.56
CA PHE A 352 21.32 -4.69 -0.96
C PHE A 352 20.78 -6.00 -0.40
N ALA A 353 20.24 -5.96 0.80
CA ALA A 353 19.47 -7.07 1.36
C ALA A 353 18.02 -7.10 0.81
N GLY A 354 17.39 -8.26 0.83
CA GLY A 354 15.96 -8.41 0.53
C GLY A 354 15.54 -8.02 -0.89
N VAL A 355 16.45 -8.09 -1.87
CA VAL A 355 16.17 -7.74 -3.26
C VAL A 355 15.18 -8.72 -3.88
N LEU A 356 14.12 -8.20 -4.49
CA LEU A 356 13.10 -8.97 -5.18
C LEU A 356 13.72 -9.79 -6.34
N ASP A 357 13.20 -11.00 -6.57
CA ASP A 357 13.64 -11.81 -7.70
C ASP A 357 13.11 -11.22 -9.01
N LEU A 358 14.00 -11.10 -10.00
CA LEU A 358 13.67 -10.47 -11.27
C LEU A 358 12.59 -11.25 -12.03
N GLU A 359 12.68 -12.59 -12.04
CA GLU A 359 11.76 -13.44 -12.82
C GLU A 359 10.44 -13.64 -12.10
N LYS A 360 10.49 -13.90 -10.79
CA LYS A 360 9.32 -14.29 -10.01
C LYS A 360 8.50 -13.10 -9.52
N ASP A 361 9.19 -11.99 -9.16
CA ASP A 361 8.54 -10.88 -8.48
C ASP A 361 8.41 -9.63 -9.36
N LEU A 362 9.47 -9.26 -10.11
CA LEU A 362 9.51 -7.98 -10.83
C LEU A 362 8.94 -8.07 -12.24
N ARG A 363 9.27 -9.12 -13.01
CA ARG A 363 8.77 -9.27 -14.39
C ARG A 363 7.25 -9.32 -14.47
N PRO A 364 6.54 -10.11 -13.65
CA PRO A 364 5.08 -10.10 -13.68
C PRO A 364 4.48 -8.70 -13.43
N GLN A 365 5.06 -7.91 -12.52
CA GLN A 365 4.62 -6.55 -12.25
C GLN A 365 4.88 -5.61 -13.43
N ILE A 366 6.09 -5.71 -14.03
CA ILE A 366 6.46 -4.91 -15.21
C ILE A 366 5.55 -5.25 -16.39
N ASP A 367 5.27 -6.53 -16.63
CA ASP A 367 4.41 -6.99 -17.73
C ASP A 367 2.96 -6.54 -17.55
N SER A 368 2.47 -6.53 -16.32
CA SER A 368 1.14 -6.04 -15.96
C SER A 368 0.99 -4.55 -16.28
N VAL A 369 1.89 -3.71 -15.75
CA VAL A 369 1.88 -2.26 -16.02
C VAL A 369 2.08 -1.99 -17.52
N THR A 370 2.89 -2.80 -18.20
CA THR A 370 3.09 -2.71 -19.65
C THR A 370 1.78 -2.99 -20.43
N ALA A 371 0.98 -3.96 -19.97
CA ALA A 371 -0.35 -4.22 -20.56
C ALA A 371 -1.31 -3.04 -20.38
N GLU A 372 -1.29 -2.40 -19.21
CA GLU A 372 -2.11 -1.22 -18.95
C GLU A 372 -1.67 -0.02 -19.80
N ILE A 373 -0.36 0.18 -20.00
CA ILE A 373 0.17 1.21 -20.90
C ILE A 373 -0.36 0.98 -22.32
N LEU A 374 -0.34 -0.23 -22.84
CA LEU A 374 -0.91 -0.55 -24.14
C LEU A 374 -2.41 -0.26 -24.20
N GLY A 375 -3.18 -0.64 -23.18
CA GLY A 375 -4.61 -0.35 -23.09
C GLY A 375 -4.93 1.15 -23.01
N ALA A 376 -4.08 1.95 -22.37
CA ALA A 376 -4.22 3.41 -22.33
C ALA A 376 -3.81 4.07 -23.65
N LEU A 377 -2.77 3.55 -24.32
CA LEU A 377 -2.34 4.00 -25.65
C LEU A 377 -3.44 3.80 -26.70
N ALA A 378 -4.18 2.69 -26.63
CA ALA A 378 -5.30 2.43 -27.53
C ALA A 378 -6.44 3.48 -27.43
N LYS A 379 -6.48 4.25 -26.32
CA LYS A 379 -7.47 5.31 -26.07
C LYS A 379 -6.92 6.72 -26.29
N TRP A 380 -5.62 6.85 -26.50
CA TRP A 380 -4.98 8.14 -26.70
C TRP A 380 -5.05 8.54 -28.16
N ASP A 381 -5.49 9.78 -28.41
CA ASP A 381 -5.63 10.38 -29.74
C ASP A 381 -4.29 10.81 -30.39
N GLY A 382 -3.18 10.63 -29.67
CA GLY A 382 -1.84 10.99 -30.16
C GLY A 382 -1.49 12.48 -30.05
N HIS A 383 -2.35 13.32 -29.51
CA HIS A 383 -2.07 14.75 -29.40
C HIS A 383 -1.01 15.04 -28.35
N ALA A 384 -0.16 16.03 -28.67
CA ALA A 384 0.87 16.51 -27.73
C ALA A 384 0.25 17.06 -26.45
N SER A 385 0.91 16.81 -25.31
CA SER A 385 0.48 17.24 -23.99
C SER A 385 1.50 18.18 -23.37
N THR A 386 1.04 19.15 -22.58
CA THR A 386 1.97 19.97 -21.79
C THR A 386 2.49 19.17 -20.59
N ARG A 387 3.70 19.48 -20.11
CA ARG A 387 4.27 18.82 -18.93
C ARG A 387 3.34 18.93 -17.71
N ASP A 388 2.73 20.09 -17.51
CA ASP A 388 1.82 20.35 -16.40
C ASP A 388 0.54 19.49 -16.47
N SER A 389 0.03 19.23 -17.69
CA SER A 389 -1.16 18.40 -17.89
C SER A 389 -0.92 16.91 -17.59
N LEU A 390 0.34 16.46 -17.51
CA LEU A 390 0.71 15.08 -17.19
C LEU A 390 0.76 14.84 -15.67
N GLY A 391 0.74 15.89 -14.87
CA GLY A 391 0.72 15.82 -13.41
C GLY A 391 2.09 15.57 -12.76
N ALA A 392 2.11 15.55 -11.44
CA ALA A 392 3.30 15.25 -10.66
C ALA A 392 3.61 13.75 -10.70
N LEU A 393 4.89 13.40 -10.86
CA LEU A 393 5.38 12.04 -10.95
C LEU A 393 6.34 11.73 -9.80
N THR A 394 6.25 10.51 -9.30
CA THR A 394 6.91 10.10 -8.06
C THR A 394 8.37 9.75 -8.24
N THR A 395 8.72 9.20 -9.38
CA THR A 395 10.11 8.84 -9.73
C THR A 395 10.97 10.06 -10.06
N GLN A 396 10.38 11.23 -10.25
CA GLN A 396 11.10 12.48 -10.56
C GLN A 396 12.13 12.83 -9.48
N ALA A 397 11.82 12.57 -8.20
CA ALA A 397 12.76 12.79 -7.11
C ALA A 397 13.96 11.81 -7.11
N VAL A 398 13.82 10.66 -7.79
CA VAL A 398 14.89 9.66 -7.92
C VAL A 398 15.75 9.95 -9.14
N SER A 399 15.12 10.25 -10.28
CA SER A 399 15.77 10.56 -11.56
C SER A 399 14.88 11.46 -12.41
N GLU A 400 15.14 12.77 -12.39
CA GLU A 400 14.44 13.72 -13.26
C GLU A 400 14.74 13.45 -14.74
N GLY A 401 15.97 13.09 -15.05
CA GLY A 401 16.40 12.75 -16.42
C GLY A 401 15.62 11.58 -17.00
N ALA A 402 15.42 10.51 -16.21
CA ALA A 402 14.64 9.36 -16.63
C ALA A 402 13.16 9.72 -16.87
N VAL A 403 12.56 10.49 -15.98
CA VAL A 403 11.17 10.91 -16.13
C VAL A 403 10.97 11.76 -17.39
N ASN A 404 11.84 12.73 -17.63
CA ASN A 404 11.79 13.56 -18.83
C ASN A 404 11.94 12.72 -20.11
N THR A 405 12.88 11.77 -20.13
CA THR A 405 13.07 10.84 -21.25
C THR A 405 11.82 10.00 -21.49
N ALA A 406 11.22 9.47 -20.46
CA ALA A 406 10.04 8.59 -20.55
C ALA A 406 8.80 9.31 -21.06
N LEU A 407 8.61 10.59 -20.72
CA LEU A 407 7.44 11.38 -21.06
C LEU A 407 7.58 12.13 -22.39
N GLN A 408 8.78 12.21 -22.96
CA GLN A 408 9.02 12.97 -24.18
C GLN A 408 8.05 12.64 -25.32
N PRO A 409 7.69 11.36 -25.58
CA PRO A 409 6.71 11.06 -26.62
C PRO A 409 5.31 11.63 -26.35
N LEU A 410 4.88 11.73 -25.09
CA LEU A 410 3.59 12.32 -24.74
C LEU A 410 3.59 13.84 -24.90
N ILE A 411 4.73 14.48 -24.65
CA ILE A 411 4.91 15.93 -24.81
C ILE A 411 4.98 16.31 -26.30
N GLN A 412 5.60 15.48 -27.11
CA GLN A 412 5.75 15.72 -28.55
C GLN A 412 4.56 15.27 -29.41
N GLY A 413 3.71 14.41 -28.85
CA GLY A 413 2.62 13.77 -29.60
C GLY A 413 3.07 12.57 -30.43
N ALA A 414 2.10 11.93 -31.06
CA ALA A 414 2.31 10.76 -31.92
C ALA A 414 2.98 11.13 -33.26
N GLY A 415 2.89 12.36 -33.69
CA GLY A 415 3.34 13.20 -34.79
C GLY A 415 4.02 12.68 -35.92
#